data_147076e0b029e1a22b364723e55218c6
#
_entry.id   147076e0b029e1a22b364723e55218c6
#
_cell.length_a   1.000
_cell.length_b   1.000
_cell.length_c   1.000
_cell.angle_alpha   90.00
_cell.angle_beta   90.00
_cell.angle_gamma   90.00
#
_symmetry.space_group_name_H-M   'P 1'
#
loop_
_entity.id
_entity.type
_entity.pdbx_description
1 polymer ?
#
loop_
_entity_poly.entity_id
_entity_poly.type
_entity_poly.pdbx_seq_one_letter_code
_entity_poly.pdbx_strand_id
1 'polypeptide(L)'
;NLITGGSTMSVGSPGSPDATLETTQQIAMAESSVDVELDFARPIMVGGSPTFDSMSTPLGPSGEVLRAEVVGHASIPRKVDAVVDEDDLLALDAMSELTEASIGEAQISRLLSSGLLGREDSRKLVPTRWSITATDDMLSKRLWEKVKGNPSLDKVLVYEATYLDNVFHIILTPGLWAFHMLEAWTRGSVWTGTGKVLGDWEDIEPRSEYAHNITGAYYSARLGVLEHMDSMNRSGACLVWRDIGPGYWAPVGVWLIRETVRDAMSRAPKQFDTLMQAVDYVAPRISAPDDLRNSWFVKRSLQTTLDSFG
;
A
#
# COMPACT_ATOMS: atom_id res chain seq x y z
N ASN A 1 23.44 -4.50 -2.47
CA ASN A 1 23.76 -3.92 -3.79
C ASN A 1 22.48 -3.85 -4.59
N LEU A 2 21.75 -2.72 -4.54
CA LEU A 2 20.61 -2.48 -5.43
C LEU A 2 21.16 -1.76 -6.68
N ILE A 3 21.38 -2.52 -7.73
CA ILE A 3 21.55 -1.93 -9.07
C ILE A 3 20.15 -1.99 -9.69
N THR A 4 19.43 -0.88 -9.66
CA THR A 4 18.18 -0.75 -10.42
C THR A 4 18.55 -0.31 -11.83
N GLY A 5 18.64 -1.25 -12.75
CA GLY A 5 18.69 -0.96 -14.18
C GLY A 5 17.36 -0.36 -14.59
N GLY A 6 17.31 0.92 -14.93
CA GLY A 6 16.16 1.53 -15.56
C GLY A 6 16.22 1.29 -17.06
N SER A 7 15.54 0.27 -17.56
CA SER A 7 15.25 0.19 -19.00
C SER A 7 13.98 1.00 -19.27
N THR A 8 14.04 1.89 -20.26
CA THR A 8 12.83 2.56 -20.76
C THR A 8 12.11 1.58 -21.67
N MET A 9 11.12 0.89 -21.15
CA MET A 9 10.25 0.02 -21.93
C MET A 9 9.05 0.81 -22.48
N SER A 10 8.65 0.55 -23.69
CA SER A 10 7.46 1.14 -24.28
C SER A 10 6.22 0.63 -23.56
N VAL A 11 5.44 1.54 -22.98
CA VAL A 11 4.17 1.25 -22.32
C VAL A 11 3.13 0.96 -23.40
N GLY A 12 3.06 -0.25 -23.91
CA GLY A 12 2.02 -0.47 -24.89
C GLY A 12 1.92 -1.81 -25.61
N SER A 13 2.80 -2.75 -25.39
CA SER A 13 2.69 -4.04 -26.07
C SER A 13 3.30 -5.18 -25.25
N PRO A 14 2.61 -5.69 -24.24
CA PRO A 14 3.06 -6.91 -23.55
C PRO A 14 2.89 -8.17 -24.43
N GLY A 15 2.08 -8.12 -25.47
CA GLY A 15 1.78 -9.27 -26.35
C GLY A 15 2.87 -9.64 -27.37
N SER A 16 3.97 -8.86 -27.46
CA SER A 16 5.17 -9.23 -28.22
C SER A 16 6.37 -8.66 -27.50
N PRO A 17 6.76 -9.26 -26.36
CA PRO A 17 7.84 -8.77 -25.52
C PRO A 17 9.17 -8.83 -26.28
N ASP A 18 9.99 -7.78 -26.12
CA ASP A 18 11.41 -7.89 -26.45
C ASP A 18 12.13 -8.73 -25.36
N ALA A 19 13.36 -9.15 -25.61
CA ALA A 19 14.12 -10.02 -24.70
C ALA A 19 14.27 -9.40 -23.29
N THR A 20 14.27 -8.08 -23.18
CA THR A 20 14.36 -7.38 -21.90
C THR A 20 13.04 -7.49 -21.11
N LEU A 21 11.92 -7.38 -21.79
CA LEU A 21 10.60 -7.56 -21.18
C LEU A 21 10.39 -9.01 -20.77
N GLU A 22 10.77 -9.99 -21.59
CA GLU A 22 10.72 -11.41 -21.25
C GLU A 22 11.51 -11.72 -19.97
N THR A 23 12.73 -11.20 -19.88
CA THR A 23 13.55 -11.34 -18.65
C THR A 23 12.85 -10.70 -17.45
N THR A 24 12.27 -9.51 -17.61
CA THR A 24 11.54 -8.80 -16.55
C THR A 24 10.31 -9.59 -16.10
N GLN A 25 9.59 -10.19 -17.03
CA GLN A 25 8.43 -11.05 -16.75
C GLN A 25 8.83 -12.32 -16.01
N GLN A 26 9.91 -12.99 -16.42
CA GLN A 26 10.45 -14.15 -15.71
C GLN A 26 10.83 -13.82 -14.26
N ILE A 27 11.48 -12.67 -14.04
CA ILE A 27 11.82 -12.17 -12.69
C ILE A 27 10.55 -11.91 -11.87
N ALA A 28 9.52 -11.31 -12.48
CA ALA A 28 8.25 -11.02 -11.81
C ALA A 28 7.50 -12.30 -11.39
N MET A 29 7.57 -13.36 -12.19
CA MET A 29 6.95 -14.66 -11.92
C MET A 29 7.69 -15.48 -10.86
N ALA A 30 8.98 -15.22 -10.64
CA ALA A 30 9.81 -15.99 -9.74
C ALA A 30 9.36 -15.88 -8.27
N GLU A 31 9.33 -17.03 -7.58
CA GLU A 31 8.99 -17.15 -6.16
C GLU A 31 10.04 -16.51 -5.24
N SER A 32 11.30 -16.57 -5.65
CA SER A 32 12.45 -16.04 -4.92
C SER A 32 13.33 -15.17 -5.82
N SER A 33 14.28 -14.47 -5.22
CA SER A 33 15.27 -13.71 -5.97
C SER A 33 16.05 -14.61 -6.92
N VAL A 34 16.25 -14.14 -8.14
CA VAL A 34 17.02 -14.80 -9.19
C VAL A 34 18.29 -13.99 -9.49
N ASP A 35 19.34 -14.67 -9.88
CA ASP A 35 20.54 -14.01 -10.38
C ASP A 35 20.30 -13.55 -11.83
N VAL A 36 20.72 -12.33 -12.13
CA VAL A 36 20.57 -11.72 -13.47
C VAL A 36 21.92 -11.24 -13.97
N GLU A 37 22.28 -11.64 -15.18
CA GLU A 37 23.42 -11.10 -15.91
C GLU A 37 22.97 -9.90 -16.74
N LEU A 38 23.69 -8.79 -16.62
CA LEU A 38 23.38 -7.54 -17.31
C LEU A 38 24.58 -7.05 -18.10
N ASP A 39 24.40 -6.84 -19.40
CA ASP A 39 25.36 -6.15 -20.26
C ASP A 39 24.96 -4.67 -20.38
N PHE A 40 25.90 -3.79 -20.04
CA PHE A 40 25.71 -2.35 -20.11
C PHE A 40 26.42 -1.72 -21.32
N ALA A 41 25.80 -0.74 -21.95
CA ALA A 41 26.38 0.02 -23.06
C ALA A 41 27.67 0.73 -22.65
N ARG A 42 27.81 1.10 -21.38
CA ARG A 42 28.97 1.75 -20.77
C ARG A 42 29.16 1.29 -19.35
N PRO A 43 30.41 1.28 -18.83
CA PRO A 43 30.65 0.99 -17.42
C PRO A 43 29.82 1.90 -16.50
N ILE A 44 29.15 1.31 -15.51
CA ILE A 44 28.39 2.08 -14.52
C ILE A 44 29.39 2.76 -13.57
N MET A 45 29.30 4.07 -13.46
CA MET A 45 30.05 4.84 -12.48
C MET A 45 29.42 4.61 -11.10
N VAL A 46 30.08 3.78 -10.28
CA VAL A 46 29.68 3.60 -8.87
C VAL A 46 30.25 4.75 -8.06
N GLY A 47 29.49 5.81 -7.88
CA GLY A 47 29.87 6.98 -7.08
C GLY A 47 28.96 8.16 -7.36
N GLY A 48 28.32 8.65 -6.33
CA GLY A 48 27.41 9.80 -6.34
C GLY A 48 26.47 9.73 -5.13
N SER A 49 26.09 10.88 -4.60
CA SER A 49 25.03 10.92 -3.58
C SER A 49 23.70 10.52 -4.21
N PRO A 50 22.88 9.72 -3.53
CA PRO A 50 21.53 9.44 -4.00
C PRO A 50 20.77 10.74 -4.25
N THR A 51 20.11 10.85 -5.39
CA THR A 51 19.23 11.97 -5.67
C THR A 51 17.90 11.73 -4.99
N PHE A 52 17.51 12.60 -4.08
CA PHE A 52 16.24 12.54 -3.39
C PHE A 52 15.25 13.50 -4.06
N ASP A 53 14.14 12.96 -4.52
CA ASP A 53 13.01 13.70 -5.06
C ASP A 53 11.77 13.28 -4.27
N SER A 54 10.91 14.24 -3.90
CA SER A 54 9.66 13.98 -3.19
C SER A 54 8.68 13.07 -3.95
N MET A 55 8.89 12.92 -5.26
CA MET A 55 8.02 12.15 -6.17
C MET A 55 8.63 10.84 -6.65
N SER A 56 9.92 10.62 -6.48
CA SER A 56 10.62 9.42 -6.95
C SER A 56 11.43 8.74 -5.85
N THR A 57 11.46 7.41 -5.91
CA THR A 57 12.33 6.61 -5.04
C THR A 57 13.79 7.02 -5.28
N PRO A 58 14.66 7.06 -4.27
CA PRO A 58 16.07 7.29 -4.47
C PRO A 58 16.64 6.31 -5.50
N LEU A 59 17.18 6.83 -6.59
CA LEU A 59 17.80 6.04 -7.64
C LEU A 59 19.29 5.91 -7.35
N GLY A 60 19.78 4.69 -7.43
CA GLY A 60 21.20 4.38 -7.46
C GLY A 60 21.83 4.72 -8.82
N PRO A 61 23.11 4.37 -9.03
CA PRO A 61 23.75 4.52 -10.33
C PRO A 61 22.94 3.84 -11.42
N SER A 62 22.64 4.56 -12.50
CA SER A 62 21.86 4.05 -13.63
C SER A 62 22.78 3.83 -14.84
N GLY A 63 22.46 2.84 -15.65
CA GLY A 63 23.16 2.54 -16.89
C GLY A 63 22.20 2.02 -17.95
N GLU A 64 22.55 2.25 -19.21
CA GLU A 64 21.82 1.67 -20.36
C GLU A 64 22.12 0.18 -20.45
N VAL A 65 21.08 -0.65 -20.26
CA VAL A 65 21.17 -2.11 -20.36
C VAL A 65 20.97 -2.52 -21.84
N LEU A 66 21.95 -3.22 -22.40
CA LEU A 66 21.89 -3.79 -23.73
C LEU A 66 21.29 -5.20 -23.73
N ARG A 67 21.54 -5.96 -22.66
CA ARG A 67 21.06 -7.34 -22.50
C ARG A 67 20.83 -7.61 -21.04
N ALA A 68 19.77 -8.36 -20.76
CA ALA A 68 19.47 -8.89 -19.44
C ALA A 68 19.06 -10.36 -19.59
N GLU A 69 19.64 -11.24 -18.79
CA GLU A 69 19.30 -12.66 -18.78
C GLU A 69 19.23 -13.19 -17.34
N VAL A 70 18.27 -14.05 -17.06
CA VAL A 70 18.20 -14.80 -15.80
C VAL A 70 19.24 -15.92 -15.84
N VAL A 71 20.11 -15.96 -14.84
CA VAL A 71 21.11 -17.01 -14.70
C VAL A 71 20.50 -18.21 -13.97
N GLY A 72 20.45 -19.37 -14.65
CA GLY A 72 19.87 -20.58 -14.09
C GLY A 72 18.35 -20.68 -14.33
N HIS A 73 17.63 -21.30 -13.39
CA HIS A 73 16.20 -21.52 -13.49
C HIS A 73 15.44 -20.72 -12.43
N ALA A 74 14.49 -19.92 -12.83
CA ALA A 74 13.53 -19.29 -11.92
C ALA A 74 12.50 -20.34 -11.46
N SER A 75 12.36 -20.53 -10.15
CA SER A 75 11.24 -21.29 -9.61
C SER A 75 9.99 -20.45 -9.68
N ILE A 76 9.00 -20.90 -10.44
CA ILE A 76 7.71 -20.21 -10.61
C ILE A 76 6.65 -21.01 -9.87
N PRO A 77 5.86 -20.38 -8.95
CA PRO A 77 4.73 -21.04 -8.33
C PRO A 77 3.69 -21.47 -9.39
N ARG A 78 3.22 -22.69 -9.31
CA ARG A 78 2.23 -23.23 -10.27
C ARG A 78 0.99 -22.36 -10.41
N LYS A 79 0.58 -21.69 -9.31
CA LYS A 79 -0.59 -20.80 -9.36
C LYS A 79 -0.30 -19.51 -10.12
N VAL A 80 0.93 -18.98 -10.03
CA VAL A 80 1.37 -17.82 -10.82
C VAL A 80 1.37 -18.17 -12.29
N ASP A 81 1.97 -19.30 -12.65
CA ASP A 81 2.01 -19.81 -14.03
C ASP A 81 0.59 -19.95 -14.60
N ALA A 82 -0.28 -20.66 -13.89
CA ALA A 82 -1.67 -20.86 -14.34
C ALA A 82 -2.45 -19.56 -14.53
N VAL A 83 -2.28 -18.56 -13.65
CA VAL A 83 -2.99 -17.28 -13.74
C VAL A 83 -2.45 -16.41 -14.88
N VAL A 84 -1.13 -16.49 -15.13
CA VAL A 84 -0.50 -15.73 -16.23
C VAL A 84 -0.89 -16.30 -17.60
N ASP A 85 -1.05 -17.61 -17.70
CA ASP A 85 -1.45 -18.31 -18.93
C ASP A 85 -2.96 -18.15 -19.25
N GLU A 86 -3.74 -17.59 -18.33
CA GLU A 86 -5.18 -17.39 -18.54
C GLU A 86 -5.47 -16.07 -19.25
N ASP A 87 -5.95 -16.14 -20.48
CA ASP A 87 -6.10 -14.97 -21.38
C ASP A 87 -7.34 -14.12 -21.09
N ASP A 88 -8.38 -14.72 -20.52
CA ASP A 88 -9.69 -14.06 -20.29
C ASP A 88 -9.89 -13.57 -18.85
N LEU A 89 -8.94 -13.85 -17.94
CA LEU A 89 -9.07 -13.52 -16.53
C LEU A 89 -8.90 -12.01 -16.29
N LEU A 90 -9.86 -11.41 -15.55
CA LEU A 90 -9.73 -10.01 -15.17
C LEU A 90 -8.60 -9.83 -14.14
N ALA A 91 -7.91 -8.70 -14.18
CA ALA A 91 -6.79 -8.43 -13.26
C ALA A 91 -7.19 -8.53 -11.78
N LEU A 92 -8.40 -8.10 -11.41
CA LEU A 92 -8.91 -8.21 -10.04
C LEU A 92 -9.10 -9.67 -9.63
N ASP A 93 -9.65 -10.51 -10.50
CA ASP A 93 -9.87 -11.93 -10.22
C ASP A 93 -8.53 -12.66 -10.14
N ALA A 94 -7.60 -12.37 -11.07
CA ALA A 94 -6.23 -12.86 -11.03
C ALA A 94 -5.53 -12.55 -9.70
N MET A 95 -5.61 -11.31 -9.23
CA MET A 95 -5.04 -10.90 -7.93
C MET A 95 -5.71 -11.62 -6.76
N SER A 96 -7.02 -11.82 -6.81
CA SER A 96 -7.76 -12.53 -5.77
C SER A 96 -7.32 -13.99 -5.67
N GLU A 97 -7.24 -14.68 -6.82
CA GLU A 97 -6.77 -16.07 -6.89
C GLU A 97 -5.32 -16.24 -6.41
N LEU A 98 -4.45 -15.28 -6.75
CA LEU A 98 -3.07 -15.29 -6.28
C LEU A 98 -2.99 -15.07 -4.76
N THR A 99 -3.80 -14.16 -4.22
CA THR A 99 -3.87 -13.90 -2.78
C THR A 99 -4.39 -15.11 -2.01
N GLU A 100 -5.44 -15.77 -2.52
CA GLU A 100 -5.97 -17.02 -1.94
C GLU A 100 -4.94 -18.16 -1.95
N ALA A 101 -4.05 -18.17 -2.94
CA ALA A 101 -2.92 -19.08 -3.00
C ALA A 101 -1.69 -18.62 -2.17
N SER A 102 -1.86 -17.61 -1.32
CA SER A 102 -0.81 -17.05 -0.45
C SER A 102 0.37 -16.43 -1.21
N ILE A 103 0.14 -15.98 -2.44
CA ILE A 103 1.11 -15.15 -3.16
C ILE A 103 1.06 -13.73 -2.59
N GLY A 104 2.19 -13.23 -2.13
CA GLY A 104 2.26 -11.91 -1.48
C GLY A 104 2.04 -10.75 -2.45
N GLU A 105 1.48 -9.64 -1.94
CA GLU A 105 1.17 -8.43 -2.71
C GLU A 105 2.38 -7.82 -3.44
N ALA A 106 3.60 -8.03 -2.93
CA ALA A 106 4.82 -7.59 -3.60
C ALA A 106 5.04 -8.33 -4.93
N GLN A 107 4.76 -9.63 -4.98
CA GLN A 107 4.83 -10.41 -6.22
C GLN A 107 3.67 -10.06 -7.14
N ILE A 108 2.46 -9.94 -6.63
CA ILE A 108 1.26 -9.52 -7.38
C ILE A 108 1.50 -8.16 -8.07
N SER A 109 2.09 -7.19 -7.32
CA SER A 109 2.44 -5.88 -7.88
C SER A 109 3.50 -5.96 -8.99
N ARG A 110 4.48 -6.88 -8.89
CA ARG A 110 5.46 -7.11 -9.95
C ARG A 110 4.84 -7.72 -11.20
N LEU A 111 3.95 -8.69 -11.02
CA LEU A 111 3.20 -9.30 -12.13
C LEU A 111 2.34 -8.25 -12.86
N LEU A 112 1.62 -7.42 -12.11
CA LEU A 112 0.84 -6.32 -12.68
C LEU A 112 1.73 -5.31 -13.40
N SER A 113 2.86 -4.94 -12.80
CA SER A 113 3.81 -3.98 -13.38
C SER A 113 4.38 -4.46 -14.70
N SER A 114 4.62 -5.77 -14.81
CA SER A 114 5.19 -6.42 -16.02
C SER A 114 4.14 -6.79 -17.09
N GLY A 115 2.88 -6.38 -16.88
CA GLY A 115 1.81 -6.63 -17.84
C GLY A 115 1.39 -8.10 -17.95
N LEU A 116 1.52 -8.86 -16.84
CA LEU A 116 1.19 -10.29 -16.80
C LEU A 116 -0.22 -10.59 -16.26
N LEU A 117 -0.92 -9.58 -15.70
CA LEU A 117 -2.26 -9.75 -15.14
C LEU A 117 -3.32 -9.02 -15.95
N GLY A 118 -4.48 -9.64 -16.07
CA GLY A 118 -5.63 -9.14 -16.81
C GLY A 118 -5.83 -9.86 -18.12
N ARG A 119 -6.91 -9.53 -18.82
CA ARG A 119 -7.21 -10.10 -20.14
C ARG A 119 -6.10 -9.76 -21.12
N GLU A 120 -5.70 -10.71 -21.94
CA GLU A 120 -4.56 -10.58 -22.86
C GLU A 120 -4.64 -9.30 -23.73
N ASP A 121 -5.81 -9.02 -24.28
CA ASP A 121 -6.09 -7.85 -25.12
C ASP A 121 -5.97 -6.50 -24.39
N SER A 122 -5.99 -6.53 -23.06
CA SER A 122 -6.01 -5.35 -22.20
C SER A 122 -4.78 -5.24 -21.29
N ARG A 123 -3.87 -6.21 -21.33
CA ARG A 123 -2.61 -6.19 -20.55
C ARG A 123 -1.76 -4.99 -20.92
N LYS A 124 -1.21 -4.32 -19.92
CA LYS A 124 -0.34 -3.15 -20.09
C LYS A 124 0.78 -3.17 -19.06
N LEU A 125 1.93 -2.63 -19.46
CA LEU A 125 2.97 -2.30 -18.50
C LEU A 125 2.48 -1.17 -17.58
N VAL A 126 2.60 -1.36 -16.27
CA VAL A 126 2.19 -0.38 -15.29
C VAL A 126 3.42 0.07 -14.51
N PRO A 127 3.72 1.38 -14.42
CA PRO A 127 4.82 1.84 -13.59
C PRO A 127 4.73 1.29 -12.17
N THR A 128 5.84 0.83 -11.60
CA THR A 128 5.90 0.13 -10.31
C THR A 128 5.14 0.87 -9.19
N ARG A 129 5.28 2.20 -9.12
CA ARG A 129 4.54 3.01 -8.15
C ARG A 129 3.03 2.87 -8.28
N TRP A 130 2.51 2.84 -9.51
CA TRP A 130 1.09 2.69 -9.77
C TRP A 130 0.60 1.26 -9.56
N SER A 131 1.43 0.26 -9.90
CA SER A 131 1.08 -1.15 -9.69
C SER A 131 0.93 -1.48 -8.19
N ILE A 132 1.81 -0.97 -7.34
CA ILE A 132 1.72 -1.14 -5.89
C ILE A 132 0.41 -0.55 -5.35
N THR A 133 0.12 0.70 -5.72
CA THR A 133 -1.11 1.37 -5.28
C THR A 133 -2.37 0.67 -5.82
N ALA A 134 -2.35 0.25 -7.08
CA ALA A 134 -3.47 -0.48 -7.69
C ALA A 134 -3.69 -1.83 -7.02
N THR A 135 -2.63 -2.56 -6.71
CA THR A 135 -2.72 -3.84 -5.97
C THR A 135 -3.36 -3.63 -4.60
N ASP A 136 -2.88 -2.67 -3.82
CA ASP A 136 -3.45 -2.37 -2.49
C ASP A 136 -4.92 -1.92 -2.58
N ASP A 137 -5.27 -1.09 -3.57
CA ASP A 137 -6.64 -0.62 -3.78
C ASP A 137 -7.58 -1.77 -4.18
N MET A 138 -7.19 -2.57 -5.15
CA MET A 138 -8.01 -3.66 -5.68
C MET A 138 -8.24 -4.75 -4.62
N LEU A 139 -7.20 -5.17 -3.90
CA LEU A 139 -7.31 -6.16 -2.84
C LEU A 139 -8.14 -5.63 -1.67
N SER A 140 -7.97 -4.38 -1.27
CA SER A 140 -8.77 -3.80 -0.19
C SER A 140 -10.24 -3.62 -0.57
N LYS A 141 -10.58 -3.29 -1.81
CA LYS A 141 -11.96 -3.27 -2.29
C LYS A 141 -12.60 -4.65 -2.27
N ARG A 142 -11.87 -5.69 -2.64
CA ARG A 142 -12.34 -7.07 -2.55
C ARG A 142 -12.62 -7.48 -1.10
N LEU A 143 -11.72 -7.14 -0.18
CA LEU A 143 -11.92 -7.39 1.25
C LEU A 143 -13.09 -6.59 1.81
N TRP A 144 -13.27 -5.34 1.41
CA TRP A 144 -14.39 -4.52 1.84
C TRP A 144 -15.75 -5.15 1.46
N GLU A 145 -15.89 -5.69 0.25
CA GLU A 145 -17.10 -6.43 -0.17
C GLU A 145 -17.46 -7.57 0.80
N LYS A 146 -16.45 -8.24 1.35
CA LYS A 146 -16.62 -9.30 2.33
C LYS A 146 -16.90 -8.74 3.73
N VAL A 147 -16.10 -7.76 4.16
CA VAL A 147 -16.16 -7.17 5.51
C VAL A 147 -17.46 -6.41 5.76
N LYS A 148 -18.02 -5.72 4.76
CA LYS A 148 -19.25 -4.91 4.91
C LYS A 148 -20.46 -5.74 5.36
N GLY A 149 -20.46 -7.04 5.12
CA GLY A 149 -21.52 -7.96 5.53
C GLY A 149 -21.36 -8.56 6.94
N ASN A 150 -20.22 -8.32 7.58
CA ASN A 150 -19.94 -8.86 8.91
C ASN A 150 -20.67 -8.06 10.02
N PRO A 151 -20.90 -8.68 11.20
CA PRO A 151 -21.38 -7.95 12.37
C PRO A 151 -20.46 -6.79 12.73
N SER A 152 -21.05 -5.66 13.15
CA SER A 152 -20.28 -4.50 13.61
C SER A 152 -19.46 -4.85 14.86
N LEU A 153 -18.38 -4.09 15.08
CA LEU A 153 -17.64 -4.10 16.33
C LEU A 153 -18.55 -3.73 17.51
N ASP A 154 -18.26 -4.28 18.68
CA ASP A 154 -19.01 -4.01 19.93
C ASP A 154 -18.41 -2.88 20.75
N LYS A 155 -17.12 -2.60 20.55
CA LYS A 155 -16.33 -1.60 21.31
C LYS A 155 -15.46 -0.80 20.35
N VAL A 156 -15.00 0.34 20.83
CA VAL A 156 -13.94 1.10 20.16
C VAL A 156 -12.59 0.50 20.56
N LEU A 157 -11.78 0.20 19.55
CA LEU A 157 -10.47 -0.44 19.71
C LEU A 157 -9.38 0.52 19.26
N VAL A 158 -8.31 0.65 20.05
CA VAL A 158 -7.13 1.45 19.69
C VAL A 158 -5.91 0.55 19.63
N TYR A 159 -5.26 0.56 18.45
CA TYR A 159 -4.00 -0.14 18.20
C TYR A 159 -2.87 0.86 17.99
N GLU A 160 -1.66 0.47 18.37
CA GLU A 160 -0.49 1.34 18.32
C GLU A 160 0.74 0.54 17.84
N ALA A 161 1.52 1.13 16.93
CA ALA A 161 2.83 0.63 16.56
C ALA A 161 3.77 1.77 16.18
N THR A 162 5.07 1.51 16.28
CA THR A 162 6.12 2.46 15.89
C THR A 162 7.17 1.74 15.06
N TYR A 163 7.54 2.31 13.91
CA TYR A 163 8.60 1.80 13.07
C TYR A 163 9.30 2.94 12.31
N LEU A 164 10.63 2.97 12.32
CA LEU A 164 11.46 3.98 11.65
C LEU A 164 10.98 5.41 11.91
N ASP A 165 10.77 5.75 13.18
CA ASP A 165 10.28 7.07 13.63
C ASP A 165 8.91 7.47 13.02
N ASN A 166 8.11 6.47 12.65
CA ASN A 166 6.70 6.62 12.34
C ASN A 166 5.88 6.02 13.47
N VAL A 167 4.99 6.81 14.07
CA VAL A 167 4.09 6.38 15.13
C VAL A 167 2.68 6.30 14.58
N PHE A 168 2.07 5.12 14.71
CA PHE A 168 0.71 4.88 14.26
C PHE A 168 -0.23 4.71 15.44
N HIS A 169 -1.37 5.40 15.38
CA HIS A 169 -2.52 5.17 16.23
C HIS A 169 -3.71 4.85 15.32
N ILE A 170 -4.31 3.68 15.53
CA ILE A 170 -5.40 3.19 14.69
C ILE A 170 -6.62 3.00 15.57
N ILE A 171 -7.70 3.71 15.27
CA ILE A 171 -8.96 3.66 16.01
C ILE A 171 -9.98 2.93 15.14
N LEU A 172 -10.44 1.76 15.61
CA LEU A 172 -11.59 1.08 15.04
C LEU A 172 -12.82 1.40 15.89
N THR A 173 -13.95 1.71 15.25
CA THR A 173 -15.19 2.03 15.96
C THR A 173 -16.39 1.28 15.36
N PRO A 174 -17.38 0.92 16.18
CA PRO A 174 -18.65 0.41 15.69
C PRO A 174 -19.31 1.34 14.67
N GLY A 175 -20.09 0.80 13.77
CA GLY A 175 -20.87 1.55 12.79
C GLY A 175 -20.64 1.13 11.34
N LEU A 176 -21.17 1.90 10.41
CA LEU A 176 -20.97 1.69 8.99
C LEU A 176 -19.54 2.03 8.62
N TRP A 177 -19.04 1.38 7.55
CA TRP A 177 -17.72 1.65 7.01
C TRP A 177 -17.47 3.15 6.82
N ALA A 178 -16.34 3.57 7.24
CA ALA A 178 -15.69 4.83 6.91
C ALA A 178 -14.21 4.65 7.16
N PHE A 179 -13.38 5.19 6.32
CA PHE A 179 -11.95 5.14 6.51
C PHE A 179 -11.36 6.55 6.36
N HIS A 180 -10.55 6.95 7.33
CA HIS A 180 -9.84 8.21 7.29
C HIS A 180 -8.40 7.99 7.71
N MET A 181 -7.45 8.37 6.86
CA MET A 181 -6.04 8.39 7.21
C MET A 181 -5.53 9.82 7.27
N LEU A 182 -4.79 10.13 8.33
CA LEU A 182 -4.15 11.41 8.59
C LEU A 182 -2.66 11.22 8.80
N GLU A 183 -1.86 12.09 8.17
CA GLU A 183 -0.40 12.14 8.33
C GLU A 183 0.04 13.50 8.86
N ALA A 184 0.71 13.50 10.00
CA ALA A 184 1.33 14.66 10.61
C ALA A 184 2.84 14.58 10.41
N TRP A 185 3.41 15.52 9.64
CA TRP A 185 4.83 15.59 9.36
C TRP A 185 5.51 16.57 10.30
N THR A 186 6.57 16.15 10.97
CA THR A 186 7.36 17.03 11.82
C THR A 186 7.92 18.22 11.00
N ARG A 187 7.86 19.43 11.58
CA ARG A 187 8.44 20.62 10.96
C ARG A 187 9.94 20.42 10.69
N GLY A 188 10.37 20.75 9.48
CA GLY A 188 11.76 20.55 9.06
C GLY A 188 12.04 19.16 8.50
N SER A 189 11.02 18.32 8.32
CA SER A 189 11.16 17.10 7.52
C SER A 189 11.66 17.44 6.12
N VAL A 190 12.60 16.63 5.61
CA VAL A 190 13.16 16.76 4.25
C VAL A 190 12.06 16.66 3.18
N TRP A 191 10.92 16.05 3.51
CA TRP A 191 9.86 15.69 2.56
C TRP A 191 8.70 16.68 2.53
N THR A 192 8.34 17.27 3.67
CA THR A 192 7.24 18.25 3.75
C THR A 192 7.53 19.25 4.85
N GLY A 193 8.26 20.30 4.58
CA GLY A 193 8.63 21.32 5.58
C GLY A 193 7.48 22.13 6.18
N THR A 194 6.21 21.80 5.90
CA THR A 194 5.05 22.65 6.24
C THR A 194 4.50 22.42 7.64
N GLY A 195 4.76 21.27 8.28
CA GLY A 195 4.15 20.91 9.58
C GLY A 195 2.61 20.85 9.53
N LYS A 196 2.03 20.65 8.36
CA LYS A 196 0.58 20.48 8.18
C LYS A 196 0.20 19.02 8.32
N VAL A 197 -1.00 18.78 8.85
CA VAL A 197 -1.65 17.48 8.80
C VAL A 197 -2.32 17.34 7.44
N LEU A 198 -2.01 16.26 6.75
CA LEU A 198 -2.62 15.89 5.47
C LEU A 198 -3.53 14.68 5.69
N GLY A 199 -4.60 14.56 4.94
CA GLY A 199 -5.51 13.44 5.07
C GLY A 199 -6.36 13.21 3.83
N ASP A 200 -6.74 11.95 3.67
CA ASP A 200 -7.73 11.48 2.69
C ASP A 200 -8.73 10.55 3.41
N TRP A 201 -9.95 10.53 2.94
CA TRP A 201 -11.03 9.76 3.55
C TRP A 201 -11.99 9.17 2.52
N GLU A 202 -12.75 8.18 2.95
CA GLU A 202 -13.91 7.62 2.24
C GLU A 202 -15.04 7.36 3.22
N ASP A 203 -16.27 7.46 2.75
CA ASP A 203 -17.47 7.17 3.53
C ASP A 203 -17.96 5.73 3.22
N ILE A 204 -19.19 5.44 3.43
CA ILE A 204 -19.85 4.12 3.40
C ILE A 204 -19.31 3.16 2.30
N GLU A 205 -18.86 3.71 1.18
CA GLU A 205 -18.25 2.96 0.08
C GLU A 205 -16.81 3.39 -0.18
N PRO A 206 -15.96 2.48 -0.69
CA PRO A 206 -14.61 2.80 -1.13
C PRO A 206 -14.62 3.92 -2.18
N ARG A 207 -13.69 4.85 -2.02
CA ARG A 207 -13.56 5.98 -2.94
C ARG A 207 -13.26 5.53 -4.37
N SER A 208 -13.81 6.26 -5.34
CA SER A 208 -13.53 6.09 -6.76
C SER A 208 -12.36 6.97 -7.23
N GLU A 209 -12.13 8.10 -6.56
CA GLU A 209 -11.06 9.04 -6.89
C GLU A 209 -9.77 8.71 -6.14
N TYR A 210 -8.64 9.06 -6.76
CA TYR A 210 -7.33 8.85 -6.16
C TYR A 210 -7.14 9.67 -4.87
N ALA A 211 -6.45 9.12 -3.88
CA ALA A 211 -6.09 9.82 -2.65
C ALA A 211 -4.91 10.77 -2.93
N HIS A 212 -5.19 12.02 -3.25
CA HIS A 212 -4.17 12.95 -3.73
C HIS A 212 -3.29 13.54 -2.61
N ASN A 213 -3.80 13.62 -1.37
CA ASN A 213 -3.06 14.24 -0.27
C ASN A 213 -1.99 13.32 0.30
N ILE A 214 -2.33 12.06 0.55
CA ILE A 214 -1.40 11.07 1.16
C ILE A 214 -1.06 9.89 0.26
N THR A 215 -1.62 9.88 -0.95
CA THR A 215 -1.25 8.99 -2.05
C THR A 215 -1.27 7.49 -1.70
N GLY A 216 -0.22 6.74 -2.05
CA GLY A 216 -0.14 5.29 -1.84
C GLY A 216 -0.27 4.84 -0.39
N ALA A 217 0.10 5.68 0.59
CA ALA A 217 -0.01 5.37 2.01
C ALA A 217 -1.45 5.07 2.45
N TYR A 218 -2.41 5.80 1.88
CA TYR A 218 -3.84 5.59 2.11
C TYR A 218 -4.28 4.16 1.81
N TYR A 219 -3.92 3.65 0.63
CA TYR A 219 -4.34 2.34 0.15
C TYR A 219 -3.67 1.21 0.93
N SER A 220 -2.39 1.38 1.25
CA SER A 220 -1.63 0.40 2.05
C SER A 220 -2.15 0.28 3.48
N ALA A 221 -2.51 1.39 4.11
CA ALA A 221 -3.12 1.38 5.44
C ALA A 221 -4.53 0.75 5.40
N ARG A 222 -5.34 1.11 4.40
CA ARG A 222 -6.69 0.57 4.22
C ARG A 222 -6.67 -0.94 4.03
N LEU A 223 -5.73 -1.46 3.24
CA LEU A 223 -5.57 -2.90 3.05
C LEU A 223 -5.30 -3.61 4.38
N GLY A 224 -4.30 -3.17 5.15
CA GLY A 224 -3.98 -3.78 6.45
C GLY A 224 -5.14 -3.73 7.45
N VAL A 225 -5.92 -2.65 7.45
CA VAL A 225 -7.12 -2.52 8.30
C VAL A 225 -8.21 -3.52 7.89
N LEU A 226 -8.49 -3.65 6.60
CA LEU A 226 -9.52 -4.57 6.10
C LEU A 226 -9.13 -6.04 6.27
N GLU A 227 -7.85 -6.39 6.11
CA GLU A 227 -7.32 -7.71 6.44
C GLU A 227 -7.60 -8.08 7.90
N HIS A 228 -7.36 -7.15 8.82
CA HIS A 228 -7.63 -7.37 10.23
C HIS A 228 -9.12 -7.50 10.53
N MET A 229 -9.97 -6.62 9.98
CA MET A 229 -11.41 -6.72 10.14
C MET A 229 -11.97 -8.04 9.60
N ASP A 230 -11.47 -8.51 8.46
CA ASP A 230 -11.84 -9.82 7.89
C ASP A 230 -11.43 -10.96 8.83
N SER A 231 -10.21 -10.94 9.36
CA SER A 231 -9.73 -11.96 10.30
C SER A 231 -10.55 -12.05 11.59
N MET A 232 -11.06 -10.91 12.06
CA MET A 232 -11.96 -10.85 13.22
C MET A 232 -13.41 -11.22 12.90
N ASN A 233 -13.79 -11.35 11.62
CA ASN A 233 -15.17 -11.41 11.16
C ASN A 233 -16.01 -10.25 11.71
N ARG A 234 -15.51 -9.04 11.66
CA ARG A 234 -16.18 -7.83 12.13
C ARG A 234 -16.14 -6.74 11.05
N SER A 235 -17.10 -5.82 11.13
CA SER A 235 -17.15 -4.59 10.36
C SER A 235 -17.13 -3.37 11.28
N GLY A 236 -16.84 -2.19 10.74
CA GLY A 236 -16.81 -0.94 11.47
C GLY A 236 -16.15 0.16 10.67
N ALA A 237 -15.93 1.29 11.31
CA ALA A 237 -15.19 2.41 10.73
C ALA A 237 -13.78 2.51 11.32
N CYS A 238 -12.86 3.12 10.59
CA CYS A 238 -11.46 3.21 10.98
C CYS A 238 -10.87 4.61 10.77
N LEU A 239 -10.13 5.10 11.75
CA LEU A 239 -9.24 6.24 11.61
C LEU A 239 -7.81 5.78 11.85
N VAL A 240 -6.92 6.08 10.91
CA VAL A 240 -5.47 5.88 11.03
C VAL A 240 -4.80 7.23 11.18
N TRP A 241 -4.10 7.44 12.27
CA TRP A 241 -3.22 8.58 12.50
C TRP A 241 -1.77 8.13 12.38
N ARG A 242 -0.97 8.85 11.60
CA ARG A 242 0.46 8.61 11.46
C ARG A 242 1.23 9.88 11.78
N ASP A 243 2.03 9.86 12.84
CA ASP A 243 3.06 10.87 13.09
C ASP A 243 4.38 10.44 12.43
N ILE A 244 5.01 11.35 11.72
CA ILE A 244 6.25 11.10 10.99
C ILE A 244 7.33 11.99 11.57
N GLY A 245 8.23 11.37 12.33
CA GLY A 245 9.32 12.03 13.02
C GLY A 245 10.52 12.34 12.12
N PRO A 246 11.48 13.11 12.62
CA PRO A 246 12.68 13.52 11.86
C PRO A 246 13.62 12.34 11.55
N GLY A 247 13.53 11.25 12.28
CA GLY A 247 14.31 10.03 12.02
C GLY A 247 13.85 9.28 10.74
N TYR A 248 12.70 9.63 10.18
CA TYR A 248 12.27 9.12 8.87
C TYR A 248 12.86 9.97 7.74
N TRP A 249 14.19 9.86 7.56
CA TRP A 249 14.95 10.66 6.58
C TRP A 249 15.01 10.03 5.18
N ALA A 250 14.77 8.69 5.07
CA ALA A 250 14.78 7.98 3.79
C ALA A 250 13.41 7.33 3.54
N PRO A 251 12.72 7.66 2.43
CA PRO A 251 11.47 6.98 2.09
C PRO A 251 11.77 5.55 1.67
N VAL A 252 11.15 4.62 2.36
CA VAL A 252 11.33 3.18 2.09
C VAL A 252 10.12 2.56 1.34
N GLY A 253 9.21 3.38 0.85
CA GLY A 253 8.01 2.96 0.15
C GLY A 253 6.83 2.65 1.06
N VAL A 254 5.66 2.48 0.45
CA VAL A 254 4.38 2.31 1.17
C VAL A 254 4.24 0.96 1.88
N TRP A 255 5.12 0.00 1.59
CA TRP A 255 5.19 -1.27 2.33
C TRP A 255 5.39 -1.03 3.84
N LEU A 256 6.13 0.02 4.22
CA LEU A 256 6.32 0.38 5.63
C LEU A 256 4.97 0.63 6.31
N ILE A 257 4.07 1.37 5.66
CA ILE A 257 2.76 1.69 6.20
C ILE A 257 1.95 0.40 6.39
N ARG A 258 1.87 -0.42 5.37
CA ARG A 258 1.13 -1.68 5.41
C ARG A 258 1.64 -2.60 6.52
N GLU A 259 2.96 -2.84 6.57
CA GLU A 259 3.54 -3.72 7.58
C GLU A 259 3.42 -3.15 9.01
N THR A 260 3.52 -1.83 9.19
CA THR A 260 3.32 -1.21 10.51
C THR A 260 1.86 -1.30 10.96
N VAL A 261 0.90 -1.15 10.03
CA VAL A 261 -0.52 -1.36 10.34
C VAL A 261 -0.79 -2.82 10.70
N ARG A 262 -0.26 -3.78 9.95
CA ARG A 262 -0.36 -5.22 10.26
C ARG A 262 0.25 -5.54 11.62
N ASP A 263 1.43 -5.01 11.93
CA ASP A 263 2.09 -5.17 13.23
C ASP A 263 1.23 -4.57 14.37
N ALA A 264 0.71 -3.35 14.21
CA ALA A 264 -0.19 -2.74 15.17
C ALA A 264 -1.42 -3.64 15.44
N MET A 265 -2.07 -4.09 14.38
CA MET A 265 -3.28 -4.92 14.44
C MET A 265 -3.04 -6.33 14.98
N SER A 266 -1.80 -6.83 14.97
CA SER A 266 -1.43 -8.11 15.59
C SER A 266 -1.35 -8.05 17.12
N ARG A 267 -1.33 -6.85 17.69
CA ARG A 267 -1.20 -6.61 19.14
C ARG A 267 -2.57 -6.52 19.80
N ALA A 268 -2.61 -6.72 21.13
CA ALA A 268 -3.83 -6.54 21.89
C ALA A 268 -4.25 -5.06 21.92
N PRO A 269 -5.48 -4.72 21.49
CA PRO A 269 -5.95 -3.34 21.50
C PRO A 269 -6.32 -2.86 22.89
N LYS A 270 -6.28 -1.54 23.07
CA LYS A 270 -7.00 -0.88 24.17
C LYS A 270 -8.46 -0.72 23.78
N GLN A 271 -9.36 -0.96 24.72
CA GLN A 271 -10.80 -0.94 24.49
C GLN A 271 -11.43 0.27 25.17
N PHE A 272 -12.39 0.89 24.50
CA PHE A 272 -13.14 2.03 25.00
C PHE A 272 -14.62 1.87 24.69
N ASP A 273 -15.47 2.50 25.48
CA ASP A 273 -16.92 2.46 25.28
C ASP A 273 -17.37 3.47 24.19
N THR A 274 -16.63 4.57 24.05
CA THR A 274 -16.97 5.64 23.08
C THR A 274 -15.77 6.08 22.26
N LEU A 275 -16.05 6.60 21.05
CA LEU A 275 -15.01 7.21 20.23
C LEU A 275 -14.29 8.35 20.93
N MET A 276 -15.03 9.19 21.69
CA MET A 276 -14.40 10.33 22.37
C MET A 276 -13.40 9.90 23.45
N GLN A 277 -13.67 8.81 24.18
CA GLN A 277 -12.70 8.24 25.11
C GLN A 277 -11.42 7.78 24.39
N ALA A 278 -11.56 7.15 23.24
CA ALA A 278 -10.42 6.75 22.42
C ALA A 278 -9.65 7.95 21.86
N VAL A 279 -10.36 8.98 21.40
CA VAL A 279 -9.74 10.24 20.92
C VAL A 279 -9.00 10.93 22.07
N ASP A 280 -9.56 11.01 23.26
CA ASP A 280 -8.92 11.61 24.44
C ASP A 280 -7.70 10.80 24.93
N TYR A 281 -7.72 9.50 24.69
CA TYR A 281 -6.56 8.64 24.93
C TYR A 281 -5.43 8.90 23.90
N VAL A 282 -5.75 9.03 22.62
CA VAL A 282 -4.77 9.23 21.54
C VAL A 282 -4.23 10.66 21.51
N ALA A 283 -5.09 11.67 21.70
CA ALA A 283 -4.75 13.08 21.52
C ALA A 283 -3.47 13.55 22.26
N PRO A 284 -3.19 13.20 23.52
CA PRO A 284 -1.95 13.62 24.20
C PRO A 284 -0.70 12.88 23.71
N ARG A 285 -0.82 11.90 22.80
CA ARG A 285 0.26 11.04 22.28
C ARG A 285 0.69 11.39 20.87
N ILE A 286 0.02 12.36 20.23
CA ILE A 286 0.23 12.74 18.85
C ILE A 286 0.67 14.21 18.74
N SER A 287 1.26 14.55 17.59
CA SER A 287 1.82 15.89 17.36
C SER A 287 0.77 16.99 17.14
N ALA A 288 -0.44 16.65 16.68
CA ALA A 288 -1.50 17.60 16.36
C ALA A 288 -2.88 17.14 16.90
N PRO A 289 -3.10 17.23 18.22
CA PRO A 289 -4.33 16.72 18.86
C PRO A 289 -5.60 17.43 18.39
N ASP A 290 -5.53 18.72 18.06
CA ASP A 290 -6.69 19.47 17.60
C ASP A 290 -7.13 19.05 16.19
N ASP A 291 -6.18 18.69 15.31
CA ASP A 291 -6.49 18.15 13.99
C ASP A 291 -7.22 16.80 14.09
N LEU A 292 -6.82 15.93 15.03
CA LEU A 292 -7.52 14.68 15.31
C LEU A 292 -8.96 14.95 15.76
N ARG A 293 -9.16 15.81 16.79
CA ARG A 293 -10.48 16.14 17.31
C ARG A 293 -11.39 16.79 16.29
N ASN A 294 -10.81 17.60 15.39
CA ASN A 294 -11.52 18.31 14.33
C ASN A 294 -11.58 17.52 13.01
N SER A 295 -11.07 16.28 12.97
CA SER A 295 -11.04 15.46 11.78
C SER A 295 -12.46 15.17 11.24
N TRP A 296 -12.54 14.94 9.94
CA TRP A 296 -13.79 14.53 9.29
C TRP A 296 -14.40 13.30 9.98
N PHE A 297 -13.58 12.31 10.32
CA PHE A 297 -14.02 11.06 10.96
C PHE A 297 -14.73 11.30 12.29
N VAL A 298 -14.13 12.11 13.16
CA VAL A 298 -14.71 12.41 14.50
C VAL A 298 -16.01 13.20 14.33
N LYS A 299 -16.04 14.22 13.47
CA LYS A 299 -17.24 15.03 13.20
C LYS A 299 -18.38 14.19 12.63
N ARG A 300 -18.09 13.32 11.63
CA ARG A 300 -19.06 12.41 11.04
C ARG A 300 -19.68 11.47 12.09
N SER A 301 -18.85 10.88 12.94
CA SER A 301 -19.31 9.95 13.97
C SER A 301 -20.20 10.61 15.04
N LEU A 302 -19.94 11.87 15.39
CA LEU A 302 -20.77 12.63 16.31
C LEU A 302 -22.12 13.00 15.70
N GLN A 303 -22.14 13.33 14.40
CA GLN A 303 -23.35 13.69 13.66
C GLN A 303 -24.28 12.49 13.50
N THR A 304 -23.76 11.33 13.13
CA THR A 304 -24.53 10.08 13.02
C THR A 304 -25.16 9.67 14.37
N THR A 305 -24.48 9.95 15.49
CA THR A 305 -25.02 9.67 16.82
C THR A 305 -26.18 10.59 17.17
N LEU A 306 -26.15 11.86 16.77
CA LEU A 306 -27.24 12.81 16.99
C LEU A 306 -28.49 12.47 16.17
N ASP A 307 -28.32 12.08 14.92
CA ASP A 307 -29.41 11.70 14.01
C ASP A 307 -30.13 10.41 14.47
N SER A 308 -29.49 9.56 15.29
CA SER A 308 -30.11 8.36 15.86
C SER A 308 -31.03 8.64 17.04
N PHE A 309 -31.06 9.86 17.56
CA PHE A 309 -31.92 10.33 18.66
C PHE A 309 -33.04 11.29 18.24
N GLY A 310 -33.21 11.51 16.89
CA GLY A 310 -34.23 12.39 16.33
C GLY A 310 -35.52 11.68 15.91
#